data_772abdd58a32868bb014039a24692e39
#
_entry.id   772abdd58a32868bb014039a24692e39
#
_cell.length_a   1.000
_cell.length_b   1.000
_cell.length_c   1.000
_cell.angle_alpha   90.00
_cell.angle_beta   90.00
_cell.angle_gamma   90.00
#
_symmetry.space_group_name_H-M   'P 1'
#
loop_
_entity.id
_entity.type
_entity.pdbx_description
1 polymer ?
#
loop_
_entity_poly.entity_id
_entity_poly.type
_entity_poly.pdbx_seq_one_letter_code
_entity_poly.pdbx_strand_id
1 'polypeptide(L)'
;MKSIFFAAALTLGATGAMASDDTTNQASGNYVLDASHSQVVFSYDHLGFSTTYGMFSGFEGEITFDAENPAASSVNVSMPVMSMFTGWEQREGHFMSDDFFGAQEGDMITFTSTAIEVTGDDTAKITGDLSMNDVTKSVTLDATLNKAGDHPQAGKPWAGFDATTTLLRSDFDLGMFAPFVSDEVEVMISIEAMKAD
;
A
#
# COMPACT_ATOMS: atom_id res chain seq x y z
N MET A 1 -63.00 48.63 -5.90
CA MET A 1 -62.11 47.64 -6.43
C MET A 1 -60.94 47.53 -5.47
N LYS A 2 -60.87 46.46 -4.66
CA LYS A 2 -59.81 46.22 -3.68
C LYS A 2 -58.96 45.05 -4.21
N SER A 3 -57.69 45.32 -4.58
CA SER A 3 -56.73 44.33 -5.01
C SER A 3 -56.08 43.70 -3.78
N ILE A 4 -56.18 42.38 -3.69
CA ILE A 4 -55.51 41.57 -2.64
C ILE A 4 -54.22 41.04 -3.25
N PHE A 5 -53.06 41.40 -2.68
CA PHE A 5 -51.79 40.82 -3.00
C PHE A 5 -51.57 39.58 -2.14
N PHE A 6 -51.41 38.41 -2.77
CA PHE A 6 -50.95 37.17 -2.13
C PHE A 6 -49.43 37.17 -2.19
N ALA A 7 -48.77 37.23 -1.04
CA ALA A 7 -47.36 36.97 -0.91
C ALA A 7 -47.13 35.47 -0.70
N ALA A 8 -46.54 34.80 -1.67
CA ALA A 8 -46.06 33.42 -1.54
C ALA A 8 -44.68 33.42 -0.90
N ALA A 9 -44.60 32.93 0.33
CA ALA A 9 -43.31 32.67 0.99
C ALA A 9 -42.73 31.37 0.47
N LEU A 10 -41.62 31.47 -0.26
CA LEU A 10 -40.82 30.31 -0.72
C LEU A 10 -39.89 29.93 0.42
N THR A 11 -40.17 28.86 1.14
CA THR A 11 -39.23 28.25 2.11
C THR A 11 -38.24 27.40 1.35
N LEU A 12 -36.98 27.90 1.20
CA LEU A 12 -35.87 27.06 0.79
C LEU A 12 -35.55 26.07 1.93
N GLY A 13 -35.93 24.83 1.77
CA GLY A 13 -35.44 23.73 2.58
C GLY A 13 -33.98 23.46 2.22
N ALA A 14 -33.06 23.86 3.09
CA ALA A 14 -31.66 23.40 3.01
C ALA A 14 -31.63 21.91 3.37
N THR A 15 -31.55 21.05 2.37
CA THR A 15 -31.17 19.66 2.57
C THR A 15 -29.66 19.68 2.84
N GLY A 16 -29.30 19.68 4.13
CA GLY A 16 -27.94 19.38 4.55
C GLY A 16 -27.60 17.96 4.08
N ALA A 17 -26.68 17.86 3.13
CA ALA A 17 -26.01 16.60 2.89
C ALA A 17 -25.25 16.27 4.19
N MET A 18 -25.74 15.30 4.94
CA MET A 18 -24.98 14.68 5.99
C MET A 18 -23.83 13.96 5.28
N ALA A 19 -22.60 14.53 5.36
CA ALA A 19 -21.40 13.74 5.15
C ALA A 19 -21.49 12.62 6.19
N SER A 20 -21.62 11.38 5.75
CA SER A 20 -21.49 10.23 6.63
C SER A 20 -20.05 10.23 7.10
N ASP A 21 -19.88 10.50 8.37
CA ASP A 21 -18.62 10.32 9.11
C ASP A 21 -18.42 8.78 9.23
N ASP A 22 -17.88 8.18 8.16
CA ASP A 22 -17.74 6.72 8.03
C ASP A 22 -16.41 6.22 8.65
N THR A 23 -15.74 7.08 9.44
CA THR A 23 -14.48 6.75 10.12
C THR A 23 -14.65 6.01 11.44
N THR A 24 -15.89 5.71 11.87
CA THR A 24 -16.17 5.30 13.27
C THR A 24 -16.26 3.79 13.52
N ASN A 25 -15.93 2.93 12.55
CA ASN A 25 -15.99 1.47 12.79
C ASN A 25 -14.67 0.74 12.50
N GLN A 26 -13.54 1.38 12.83
CA GLN A 26 -12.25 0.70 12.84
C GLN A 26 -12.19 -0.25 14.04
N ALA A 27 -12.37 -1.53 13.80
CA ALA A 27 -12.25 -2.52 14.85
C ALA A 27 -10.79 -2.90 15.05
N SER A 28 -10.22 -2.66 16.23
CA SER A 28 -8.90 -3.20 16.60
C SER A 28 -8.87 -4.72 16.47
N GLY A 29 -7.73 -5.28 16.13
CA GLY A 29 -7.50 -6.72 16.01
C GLY A 29 -6.54 -7.10 14.91
N ASN A 30 -6.47 -8.40 14.64
CA ASN A 30 -5.64 -8.93 13.56
C ASN A 30 -6.40 -8.92 12.24
N TYR A 31 -5.73 -8.46 11.20
CA TYR A 31 -6.21 -8.44 9.82
C TYR A 31 -5.28 -9.27 8.96
N VAL A 32 -5.84 -10.13 8.12
CA VAL A 32 -5.11 -10.94 7.15
C VAL A 32 -5.21 -10.27 5.78
N LEU A 33 -4.10 -10.18 5.06
CA LEU A 33 -4.07 -9.58 3.73
C LEU A 33 -4.95 -10.35 2.74
N ASP A 34 -5.68 -9.61 1.93
CA ASP A 34 -6.32 -10.15 0.74
C ASP A 34 -5.36 -10.06 -0.46
N ALA A 35 -4.76 -11.19 -0.80
CA ALA A 35 -3.80 -11.28 -1.90
C ALA A 35 -4.41 -10.90 -3.27
N SER A 36 -5.74 -11.00 -3.42
CA SER A 36 -6.41 -10.68 -4.70
C SER A 36 -6.53 -9.17 -4.95
N HIS A 37 -6.44 -8.35 -3.89
CA HIS A 37 -6.50 -6.90 -3.95
C HIS A 37 -5.24 -6.23 -3.33
N SER A 38 -4.14 -6.97 -3.27
CA SER A 38 -2.88 -6.46 -2.74
C SER A 38 -1.76 -6.56 -3.78
N GLN A 39 -1.02 -5.46 -3.96
CA GLN A 39 0.03 -5.38 -4.96
C GLN A 39 1.09 -4.32 -4.60
N VAL A 40 2.30 -4.53 -5.10
CA VAL A 40 3.36 -3.51 -5.15
C VAL A 40 3.65 -3.20 -6.60
N VAL A 41 3.59 -1.93 -6.96
CA VAL A 41 4.08 -1.43 -8.26
C VAL A 41 5.39 -0.71 -8.03
N PHE A 42 6.37 -0.97 -8.87
CA PHE A 42 7.64 -0.25 -8.84
C PHE A 42 7.94 0.38 -10.19
N SER A 43 8.75 1.44 -10.17
CA SER A 43 9.23 2.07 -11.40
C SER A 43 10.66 2.56 -11.26
N TYR A 44 11.38 2.59 -12.39
CA TYR A 44 12.74 3.10 -12.49
C TYR A 44 13.00 3.75 -13.84
N ASP A 45 13.96 4.68 -13.88
CA ASP A 45 14.40 5.30 -15.14
C ASP A 45 15.33 4.34 -15.90
N HIS A 46 15.06 4.17 -17.19
CA HIS A 46 15.89 3.41 -18.11
C HIS A 46 16.62 4.34 -19.08
N LEU A 47 17.85 4.70 -18.72
CA LEU A 47 18.79 5.47 -19.56
C LEU A 47 18.29 6.87 -19.94
N GLY A 48 17.31 7.43 -19.21
CA GLY A 48 16.66 8.69 -19.54
C GLY A 48 15.67 8.61 -20.73
N PHE A 49 15.50 7.42 -21.33
CA PHE A 49 14.60 7.26 -22.47
C PHE A 49 13.16 6.94 -22.04
N SER A 50 13.00 6.22 -20.95
CA SER A 50 11.66 5.78 -20.49
C SER A 50 11.66 5.41 -19.03
N THR A 51 10.48 5.51 -18.41
CA THR A 51 10.21 4.88 -17.12
C THR A 51 9.74 3.45 -17.37
N THR A 52 10.40 2.49 -16.75
CA THR A 52 9.97 1.09 -16.75
C THR A 52 9.17 0.82 -15.49
N TYR A 53 8.07 0.12 -15.64
CA TYR A 53 7.21 -0.32 -14.54
C TYR A 53 7.26 -1.84 -14.39
N GLY A 54 7.12 -2.28 -13.16
CA GLY A 54 6.89 -3.67 -12.83
C GLY A 54 6.01 -3.77 -11.59
N MET A 55 5.57 -4.98 -11.28
CA MET A 55 4.75 -5.23 -10.10
C MET A 55 5.09 -6.58 -9.48
N PHE A 56 4.82 -6.68 -8.18
CA PHE A 56 4.76 -7.94 -7.44
C PHE A 56 3.34 -8.16 -6.94
N SER A 57 2.98 -9.42 -6.78
CA SER A 57 1.68 -9.88 -6.29
C SER A 57 1.85 -11.07 -5.34
N GLY A 58 0.75 -11.73 -4.97
CA GLY A 58 0.82 -12.92 -4.13
C GLY A 58 1.22 -12.61 -2.69
N PHE A 59 0.75 -11.47 -2.18
CA PHE A 59 1.01 -11.06 -0.80
C PHE A 59 0.42 -12.03 0.21
N GLU A 60 1.19 -12.30 1.24
CA GLU A 60 0.75 -12.97 2.46
C GLU A 60 1.18 -12.14 3.67
N GLY A 61 0.42 -12.23 4.75
CA GLY A 61 0.78 -11.56 5.99
C GLY A 61 -0.40 -11.03 6.76
N GLU A 62 -0.06 -10.30 7.82
CA GLU A 62 -1.05 -9.79 8.78
C GLU A 62 -0.69 -8.37 9.24
N ILE A 63 -1.72 -7.65 9.61
CA ILE A 63 -1.65 -6.36 10.27
C ILE A 63 -2.34 -6.52 11.64
N THR A 64 -1.60 -6.29 12.72
CA THR A 64 -2.23 -6.08 14.03
C THR A 64 -2.57 -4.59 14.12
N PHE A 65 -3.84 -4.28 14.06
CA PHE A 65 -4.32 -2.90 14.06
C PHE A 65 -4.90 -2.52 15.42
N ASP A 66 -4.44 -1.41 15.99
CA ASP A 66 -4.96 -0.78 17.20
C ASP A 66 -5.58 0.57 16.84
N ALA A 67 -6.91 0.61 16.77
CA ALA A 67 -7.66 1.82 16.43
C ALA A 67 -7.60 2.92 17.50
N GLU A 68 -7.38 2.55 18.76
CA GLU A 68 -7.28 3.53 19.87
C GLU A 68 -5.85 4.11 19.97
N ASN A 69 -4.84 3.32 19.58
CA ASN A 69 -3.45 3.71 19.58
C ASN A 69 -2.74 3.19 18.31
N PRO A 70 -2.95 3.81 17.14
CA PRO A 70 -2.40 3.31 15.87
C PRO A 70 -0.87 3.14 15.87
N ALA A 71 -0.15 3.89 16.71
CA ALA A 71 1.30 3.73 16.88
C ALA A 71 1.70 2.38 17.53
N ALA A 72 0.77 1.67 18.16
CA ALA A 72 0.98 0.32 18.70
C ALA A 72 0.65 -0.79 17.70
N SER A 73 0.18 -0.43 16.51
CA SER A 73 -0.07 -1.38 15.42
C SER A 73 1.24 -1.98 14.87
N SER A 74 1.12 -3.09 14.15
CA SER A 74 2.26 -3.73 13.50
C SER A 74 1.88 -4.34 12.16
N VAL A 75 2.86 -4.44 11.27
CA VAL A 75 2.73 -5.01 9.91
C VAL A 75 3.80 -6.09 9.74
N ASN A 76 3.38 -7.26 9.28
CA ASN A 76 4.29 -8.34 8.91
C ASN A 76 3.78 -8.97 7.61
N VAL A 77 4.51 -8.75 6.52
CA VAL A 77 4.07 -9.13 5.17
C VAL A 77 5.21 -9.76 4.38
N SER A 78 4.84 -10.61 3.44
CA SER A 78 5.76 -11.24 2.50
C SER A 78 5.15 -11.34 1.11
N MET A 79 6.00 -11.41 0.08
CA MET A 79 5.61 -11.65 -1.29
C MET A 79 6.68 -12.46 -2.02
N PRO A 80 6.30 -13.40 -2.93
CA PRO A 80 7.28 -14.17 -3.67
C PRO A 80 8.07 -13.29 -4.65
N VAL A 81 9.41 -13.44 -4.70
CA VAL A 81 10.24 -12.78 -5.71
C VAL A 81 9.78 -13.15 -7.12
N MET A 82 9.44 -14.43 -7.31
CA MET A 82 8.98 -14.98 -8.60
C MET A 82 7.61 -14.46 -9.05
N SER A 83 6.91 -13.68 -8.23
CA SER A 83 5.64 -13.03 -8.61
C SER A 83 5.82 -11.78 -9.47
N MET A 84 7.08 -11.39 -9.73
CA MET A 84 7.38 -10.20 -10.52
C MET A 84 6.80 -10.30 -11.94
N PHE A 85 6.18 -9.22 -12.36
CA PHE A 85 5.66 -9.03 -13.71
C PHE A 85 6.07 -7.66 -14.26
N THR A 86 6.65 -7.62 -15.45
CA THR A 86 7.12 -6.39 -16.10
C THR A 86 6.54 -6.20 -17.50
N GLY A 87 5.70 -7.15 -17.94
CA GLY A 87 5.12 -7.17 -19.28
C GLY A 87 6.08 -7.63 -20.38
N TRP A 88 7.28 -8.15 -20.02
CA TRP A 88 8.23 -8.70 -20.98
C TRP A 88 9.05 -9.83 -20.37
N GLU A 89 8.75 -11.06 -20.78
CA GLU A 89 9.31 -12.31 -20.25
C GLU A 89 10.85 -12.32 -20.21
N GLN A 90 11.52 -11.78 -21.22
CA GLN A 90 12.98 -11.73 -21.24
C GLN A 90 13.56 -10.83 -20.14
N ARG A 91 12.88 -9.74 -19.79
CA ARG A 91 13.27 -8.86 -18.67
C ARG A 91 13.03 -9.56 -17.35
N GLU A 92 11.91 -10.23 -17.20
CA GLU A 92 11.57 -11.02 -16.01
C GLU A 92 12.62 -12.11 -15.79
N GLY A 93 12.98 -12.88 -16.82
CA GLY A 93 14.05 -13.87 -16.76
C GLY A 93 15.42 -13.26 -16.41
N HIS A 94 15.73 -12.06 -16.90
CA HIS A 94 16.97 -11.38 -16.53
C HIS A 94 16.98 -10.93 -15.06
N PHE A 95 15.86 -10.41 -14.56
CA PHE A 95 15.77 -10.03 -13.15
C PHE A 95 15.86 -11.22 -12.19
N MET A 96 15.43 -12.41 -12.62
CA MET A 96 15.57 -13.63 -11.82
C MET A 96 16.96 -14.29 -11.91
N SER A 97 17.83 -13.83 -12.83
CA SER A 97 19.18 -14.36 -12.97
C SER A 97 20.15 -13.86 -11.88
N ASP A 98 21.35 -14.48 -11.82
CA ASP A 98 22.43 -14.09 -10.90
C ASP A 98 22.93 -12.66 -11.09
N ASP A 99 22.56 -12.00 -12.21
CA ASP A 99 22.84 -10.57 -12.43
C ASP A 99 22.04 -9.67 -11.50
N PHE A 100 20.92 -10.16 -10.95
CA PHE A 100 20.03 -9.43 -10.05
C PHE A 100 19.64 -10.30 -8.85
N PHE A 101 18.41 -10.86 -8.83
CA PHE A 101 17.91 -11.59 -7.67
C PHE A 101 18.52 -12.99 -7.50
N GLY A 102 19.05 -13.61 -8.56
CA GLY A 102 19.44 -15.03 -8.50
C GLY A 102 18.32 -15.91 -7.98
N ALA A 103 17.07 -15.54 -8.25
CA ALA A 103 15.90 -16.02 -7.55
C ALA A 103 15.58 -17.47 -7.83
N GLN A 104 15.19 -18.20 -6.79
CA GLN A 104 14.72 -19.56 -6.84
C GLN A 104 13.27 -19.64 -6.32
N GLU A 105 12.64 -20.79 -6.57
CA GLU A 105 11.31 -21.06 -6.04
C GLU A 105 11.33 -21.02 -4.50
N GLY A 106 10.46 -20.22 -3.92
CA GLY A 106 10.37 -20.03 -2.47
C GLY A 106 11.09 -18.80 -1.92
N ASP A 107 11.85 -18.09 -2.76
CA ASP A 107 12.46 -16.82 -2.32
C ASP A 107 11.41 -15.72 -2.12
N MET A 108 11.51 -15.05 -0.99
CA MET A 108 10.52 -14.08 -0.54
C MET A 108 11.16 -12.70 -0.30
N ILE A 109 10.40 -11.66 -0.61
CA ILE A 109 10.62 -10.32 -0.09
C ILE A 109 9.75 -10.19 1.16
N THR A 110 10.32 -9.74 2.28
CA THR A 110 9.59 -9.60 3.54
C THR A 110 9.74 -8.20 4.12
N PHE A 111 8.69 -7.71 4.77
CA PHE A 111 8.72 -6.48 5.52
C PHE A 111 8.09 -6.68 6.90
N THR A 112 8.83 -6.30 7.95
CA THR A 112 8.35 -6.34 9.32
C THR A 112 8.50 -4.95 9.95
N SER A 113 7.40 -4.34 10.36
CA SER A 113 7.44 -3.01 10.97
C SER A 113 8.15 -3.03 12.33
N THR A 114 8.95 -2.00 12.60
CA THR A 114 9.64 -1.79 13.87
C THR A 114 9.14 -0.56 14.61
N ALA A 115 8.54 0.40 13.91
CA ALA A 115 7.93 1.59 14.49
C ALA A 115 6.84 2.15 13.56
N ILE A 116 5.80 2.72 14.16
CA ILE A 116 4.75 3.47 13.45
C ILE A 116 4.63 4.84 14.09
N GLU A 117 4.79 5.88 13.29
CA GLU A 117 4.61 7.28 13.67
C GLU A 117 3.37 7.83 12.98
N VAL A 118 2.33 8.13 13.72
CA VAL A 118 1.11 8.76 13.20
C VAL A 118 1.41 10.21 12.84
N THR A 119 1.17 10.59 11.58
CA THR A 119 1.48 11.92 11.04
C THR A 119 0.25 12.77 10.75
N GLY A 120 -0.93 12.18 10.74
CA GLY A 120 -2.23 12.84 10.51
C GLY A 120 -3.38 11.91 10.82
N ASP A 121 -4.60 12.30 10.51
CA ASP A 121 -5.81 11.53 10.84
C ASP A 121 -5.80 10.14 10.18
N ASP A 122 -5.35 10.07 8.91
CA ASP A 122 -5.31 8.82 8.14
C ASP A 122 -3.88 8.51 7.63
N THR A 123 -2.85 9.18 8.14
CA THR A 123 -1.48 9.03 7.63
C THR A 123 -0.49 8.65 8.72
N ALA A 124 0.51 7.84 8.33
CA ALA A 124 1.59 7.41 9.20
C ALA A 124 2.89 7.19 8.43
N LYS A 125 4.00 7.29 9.13
CA LYS A 125 5.29 6.73 8.70
C LYS A 125 5.48 5.37 9.36
N ILE A 126 5.67 4.34 8.54
CA ILE A 126 5.90 2.97 9.01
C ILE A 126 7.36 2.63 8.74
N THR A 127 8.18 2.58 9.78
CA THR A 127 9.56 2.11 9.66
C THR A 127 9.60 0.61 9.94
N GLY A 128 10.37 -0.12 9.13
CA GLY A 128 10.49 -1.58 9.27
C GLY A 128 11.71 -2.13 8.58
N ASP A 129 11.97 -3.40 8.83
CA ASP A 129 13.04 -4.17 8.23
C ASP A 129 12.52 -4.78 6.93
N LEU A 130 13.04 -4.31 5.78
CA LEU A 130 12.82 -4.89 4.46
C LEU A 130 13.95 -5.86 4.16
N SER A 131 13.61 -7.12 3.90
CA SER A 131 14.56 -8.15 3.50
C SER A 131 14.25 -8.62 2.09
N MET A 132 15.23 -8.52 1.20
CA MET A 132 15.24 -9.10 -0.14
C MET A 132 16.66 -9.35 -0.59
N ASN A 133 16.85 -10.35 -1.46
CA ASN A 133 18.17 -10.70 -1.99
C ASN A 133 19.21 -10.92 -0.87
N ASP A 134 18.83 -11.65 0.20
CA ASP A 134 19.65 -11.93 1.39
C ASP A 134 20.14 -10.67 2.16
N VAL A 135 19.67 -9.49 1.81
CA VAL A 135 20.01 -8.21 2.47
C VAL A 135 18.81 -7.67 3.22
N THR A 136 19.04 -7.24 4.46
CA THR A 136 18.03 -6.56 5.29
C THR A 136 18.41 -5.11 5.53
N LYS A 137 17.49 -4.20 5.26
CA LYS A 137 17.63 -2.76 5.50
C LYS A 137 16.41 -2.18 6.21
N SER A 138 16.65 -1.20 7.05
CA SER A 138 15.56 -0.40 7.60
C SER A 138 15.04 0.58 6.54
N VAL A 139 13.73 0.52 6.27
CA VAL A 139 13.02 1.37 5.29
C VAL A 139 11.86 2.06 5.98
N THR A 140 11.50 3.24 5.50
CA THR A 140 10.32 3.97 5.96
C THR A 140 9.32 4.10 4.81
N LEU A 141 8.08 3.69 5.08
CA LEU A 141 6.95 3.83 4.17
C LEU A 141 6.11 5.04 4.59
N ASP A 142 5.74 5.88 3.65
CA ASP A 142 4.70 6.91 3.84
C ASP A 142 3.35 6.26 3.54
N ALA A 143 2.57 5.98 4.58
CA ALA A 143 1.34 5.20 4.53
C ALA A 143 0.09 6.06 4.71
N THR A 144 -0.98 5.67 4.03
CA THR A 144 -2.33 6.25 4.15
C THR A 144 -3.34 5.15 4.37
N LEU A 145 -4.23 5.31 5.35
CA LEU A 145 -5.43 4.52 5.50
C LEU A 145 -6.50 5.08 4.55
N ASN A 146 -6.88 4.31 3.54
CA ASN A 146 -7.87 4.72 2.55
C ASN A 146 -9.29 4.58 3.09
N LYS A 147 -9.53 3.46 3.77
CA LYS A 147 -10.83 3.14 4.37
C LYS A 147 -10.68 2.02 5.39
N ALA A 148 -11.46 2.09 6.47
CA ALA A 148 -11.75 0.96 7.33
C ALA A 148 -13.25 0.90 7.63
N GLY A 149 -13.81 -0.30 7.73
CA GLY A 149 -15.24 -0.51 7.97
C GLY A 149 -15.73 -1.86 7.43
N ASP A 150 -17.02 -2.09 7.51
CA ASP A 150 -17.59 -3.34 7.02
C ASP A 150 -17.55 -3.42 5.49
N HIS A 151 -16.98 -4.51 4.97
CA HIS A 151 -16.96 -4.77 3.55
C HIS A 151 -18.40 -5.09 3.05
N PRO A 152 -18.89 -4.39 2.01
CA PRO A 152 -20.31 -4.44 1.63
C PRO A 152 -20.81 -5.83 1.20
N GLN A 153 -19.92 -6.71 0.77
CA GLN A 153 -20.26 -8.07 0.34
C GLN A 153 -19.86 -9.12 1.38
N ALA A 154 -18.73 -8.95 2.07
CA ALA A 154 -18.24 -9.92 3.04
C ALA A 154 -18.92 -9.79 4.41
N GLY A 155 -19.46 -8.61 4.75
CA GLY A 155 -20.10 -8.35 6.04
C GLY A 155 -19.15 -8.48 7.23
N LYS A 156 -17.84 -8.29 6.99
CA LYS A 156 -16.77 -8.32 8.00
C LYS A 156 -15.97 -7.01 7.95
N PRO A 157 -15.33 -6.59 9.05
CA PRO A 157 -14.44 -5.45 9.03
C PRO A 157 -13.28 -5.65 8.06
N TRP A 158 -13.01 -4.60 7.27
CA TRP A 158 -11.99 -4.56 6.23
C TRP A 158 -11.23 -3.25 6.34
N ALA A 159 -9.97 -3.25 5.92
CA ALA A 159 -9.16 -2.04 5.88
C ALA A 159 -8.33 -2.03 4.59
N GLY A 160 -8.26 -0.87 3.94
CA GLY A 160 -7.46 -0.63 2.76
C GLY A 160 -6.41 0.44 3.02
N PHE A 161 -5.19 0.20 2.55
CA PHE A 161 -4.05 1.09 2.74
C PHE A 161 -3.30 1.29 1.44
N ASP A 162 -2.79 2.51 1.25
CA ASP A 162 -1.73 2.79 0.27
C ASP A 162 -0.46 3.18 1.01
N ALA A 163 0.69 2.91 0.38
CA ALA A 163 1.96 3.41 0.88
C ALA A 163 2.93 3.67 -0.27
N THR A 164 3.90 4.56 -0.03
CA THR A 164 4.97 4.85 -0.98
C THR A 164 6.33 4.89 -0.30
N THR A 165 7.37 4.56 -1.06
CA THR A 165 8.77 4.77 -0.66
C THR A 165 9.65 4.82 -1.87
N THR A 166 10.88 5.32 -1.70
CA THR A 166 11.97 5.22 -2.69
C THR A 166 13.05 4.33 -2.12
N LEU A 167 13.49 3.35 -2.90
CA LEU A 167 14.56 2.42 -2.53
C LEU A 167 15.78 2.63 -3.45
N LEU A 168 16.99 2.34 -2.94
CA LEU A 168 18.18 2.19 -3.76
C LEU A 168 18.41 0.70 -4.05
N ARG A 169 18.50 0.33 -5.33
CA ARG A 169 18.77 -1.07 -5.71
C ARG A 169 20.12 -1.55 -5.19
N SER A 170 21.11 -0.66 -5.17
CA SER A 170 22.44 -0.96 -4.65
C SER A 170 22.46 -1.28 -3.15
N ASP A 171 21.48 -0.82 -2.37
CA ASP A 171 21.33 -1.19 -0.97
C ASP A 171 21.01 -2.68 -0.75
N PHE A 172 20.52 -3.36 -1.80
CA PHE A 172 20.11 -4.75 -1.79
C PHE A 172 20.89 -5.61 -2.79
N ASP A 173 22.10 -5.18 -3.15
CA ASP A 173 22.98 -5.85 -4.13
C ASP A 173 22.35 -6.01 -5.53
N LEU A 174 21.33 -5.20 -5.86
CA LEU A 174 20.62 -5.17 -7.14
C LEU A 174 21.04 -4.01 -8.05
N GLY A 175 22.16 -3.35 -7.76
CA GLY A 175 22.61 -2.11 -8.39
C GLY A 175 23.24 -2.26 -9.76
N MET A 176 23.13 -3.42 -10.44
CA MET A 176 23.70 -3.60 -11.78
C MET A 176 23.21 -2.52 -12.75
N PHE A 177 24.13 -2.05 -13.59
CA PHE A 177 23.95 -0.95 -14.55
C PHE A 177 23.67 0.45 -13.96
N ALA A 178 23.70 0.63 -12.63
CA ALA A 178 23.67 1.97 -12.06
C ALA A 178 24.98 2.74 -12.40
N PRO A 179 24.90 4.06 -12.66
CA PRO A 179 23.71 4.93 -12.61
C PRO A 179 22.96 5.05 -13.95
N PHE A 180 23.37 4.34 -15.00
CA PHE A 180 22.76 4.46 -16.34
C PHE A 180 21.29 3.99 -16.33
N VAL A 181 21.02 2.86 -15.68
CA VAL A 181 19.68 2.49 -15.21
C VAL A 181 19.60 2.97 -13.77
N SER A 182 18.59 3.76 -13.42
CA SER A 182 18.56 4.42 -12.12
C SER A 182 18.73 3.43 -10.98
N ASP A 183 19.50 3.85 -9.98
CA ASP A 183 19.63 3.13 -8.72
C ASP A 183 18.34 3.29 -7.87
N GLU A 184 17.74 4.47 -7.95
CA GLU A 184 16.47 4.78 -7.32
C GLU A 184 15.32 4.04 -7.99
N VAL A 185 14.47 3.44 -7.15
CA VAL A 185 13.22 2.77 -7.53
C VAL A 185 12.10 3.38 -6.70
N GLU A 186 11.13 3.97 -7.38
CA GLU A 186 9.88 4.41 -6.76
C GLU A 186 8.97 3.20 -6.52
N VAL A 187 8.44 3.07 -5.32
CA VAL A 187 7.57 1.96 -4.91
C VAL A 187 6.23 2.49 -4.46
N MET A 188 5.17 1.94 -5.02
CA MET A 188 3.78 2.19 -4.66
C MET A 188 3.13 0.89 -4.21
N ILE A 189 2.55 0.90 -3.05
CA ILE A 189 1.93 -0.25 -2.40
C ILE A 189 0.44 0.05 -2.25
N SER A 190 -0.41 -0.91 -2.62
CA SER A 190 -1.84 -0.85 -2.34
C SER A 190 -2.27 -2.20 -1.82
N ILE A 191 -2.88 -2.23 -0.65
CA ILE A 191 -3.27 -3.46 0.03
C ILE A 191 -4.66 -3.36 0.63
N GLU A 192 -5.35 -4.49 0.66
CA GLU A 192 -6.55 -4.70 1.44
C GLU A 192 -6.34 -5.81 2.46
N ALA A 193 -6.97 -5.67 3.63
CA ALA A 193 -6.88 -6.66 4.68
C ALA A 193 -8.23 -6.87 5.37
N MET A 194 -8.56 -8.12 5.61
CA MET A 194 -9.80 -8.57 6.25
C MET A 194 -9.51 -8.91 7.72
N LYS A 195 -10.36 -8.45 8.63
CA LYS A 195 -10.26 -8.83 10.03
C LYS A 195 -10.36 -10.35 10.19
N ALA A 196 -9.38 -10.91 10.88
CA ALA A 196 -9.40 -12.32 11.27
C ALA A 196 -10.53 -12.60 12.30
N ASP A 197 -11.06 -13.83 12.30
CA ASP A 197 -12.13 -14.27 13.21
C ASP A 197 -11.64 -14.38 14.68
#